data_5a3c19242e423d463709fad7e29152eb
#
_entry.id   5a3c19242e423d463709fad7e29152eb
#
_cell.length_a   1.000
_cell.length_b   1.000
_cell.length_c   1.000
_cell.angle_alpha   90.00
_cell.angle_beta   90.00
_cell.angle_gamma   90.00
#
_symmetry.space_group_name_H-M   'P 1'
#
loop_
_entity.id
_entity.type
_entity.pdbx_description
1 polymer ?
#
loop_
_entity_poly.entity_id
_entity_poly.type
_entity_poly.pdbx_seq_one_letter_code
_entity_poly.pdbx_strand_id
1 'polypeptide(L)'
;DAGYTQGYKKKNNKKSNGGRSHFFSKFNMSLLEEEEKKSNLQINIEKVSNDTYLKVYDIESSLADKSKTILENKIDFSYQNQDFYLGLTPSVFEDTSKLGHLKHEYLLPLTIEKNIFSSEKYGFLDLGSNLRVRNYETNKQTNIFANNFNWKSNKWLNSLGVENYFKGLIKTVNYEAENTSEYKNDKTNSEIKSALGYFAKLALFKEDIINKNFYSLTPKV
;
A
#
# COMPACT_ATOMS: atom_id res chain seq x y z
N ASP A 1 -2.96 -15.59 20.22
CA ASP A 1 -2.20 -16.78 20.59
C ASP A 1 -0.94 -16.37 21.38
N ALA A 2 -0.66 -17.02 22.47
CA ALA A 2 0.51 -16.78 23.28
C ALA A 2 1.00 -18.07 23.93
N GLY A 3 2.29 -18.27 23.97
CA GLY A 3 2.89 -19.45 24.59
C GLY A 3 4.20 -19.12 25.27
N TYR A 4 4.49 -19.86 26.31
CA TYR A 4 5.74 -19.79 27.04
C TYR A 4 6.25 -21.19 27.32
N THR A 5 7.56 -21.39 27.15
CA THR A 5 8.24 -22.62 27.54
C THR A 5 9.59 -22.30 28.18
N GLN A 6 10.00 -23.10 29.16
CA GLN A 6 11.29 -22.95 29.80
C GLN A 6 12.34 -23.67 29.00
N GLY A 7 13.27 -22.93 28.40
CA GLY A 7 14.40 -23.46 27.65
C GLY A 7 15.71 -23.37 28.41
N TYR A 8 16.71 -24.10 27.95
CA TYR A 8 18.05 -24.04 28.47
C TYR A 8 19.03 -23.46 27.46
N LYS A 9 19.79 -22.44 27.85
CA LYS A 9 20.92 -21.94 27.06
C LYS A 9 22.21 -22.54 27.61
N LYS A 10 23.04 -23.08 26.71
CA LYS A 10 24.40 -23.47 27.08
C LYS A 10 25.35 -22.28 26.85
N LYS A 11 25.86 -21.69 27.88
CA LYS A 11 26.88 -20.62 27.82
C LYS A 11 28.07 -21.04 28.65
N ASN A 12 29.28 -21.08 28.06
CA ASN A 12 30.52 -21.46 28.70
C ASN A 12 30.43 -22.80 29.47
N ASN A 13 29.91 -23.84 28.80
CA ASN A 13 29.65 -25.18 29.37
C ASN A 13 28.69 -25.24 30.58
N LYS A 14 28.09 -24.14 30.98
CA LYS A 14 27.02 -24.11 32.00
C LYS A 14 25.66 -23.99 31.35
N LYS A 15 24.71 -24.81 31.79
CA LYS A 15 23.30 -24.66 31.41
C LYS A 15 22.73 -23.48 32.18
N SER A 16 22.18 -22.49 31.46
CA SER A 16 21.40 -21.41 32.10
C SER A 16 19.95 -21.50 31.65
N ASN A 17 19.05 -21.26 32.58
CA ASN A 17 17.60 -21.20 32.25
C ASN A 17 17.35 -20.01 31.30
N GLY A 18 16.59 -20.25 30.27
CA GLY A 18 16.14 -19.21 29.35
C GLY A 18 14.68 -19.45 29.01
N GLY A 19 13.83 -18.48 29.30
CA GLY A 19 12.44 -18.50 28.85
C GLY A 19 12.37 -18.36 27.32
N ARG A 20 11.42 -19.05 26.73
CA ARG A 20 11.08 -18.98 25.31
C ARG A 20 9.60 -18.69 25.19
N SER A 21 9.23 -17.72 24.40
CA SER A 21 7.84 -17.30 24.28
C SER A 21 7.51 -16.80 22.89
N HIS A 22 6.24 -16.83 22.59
CA HIS A 22 5.66 -16.13 21.45
C HIS A 22 4.40 -15.38 21.88
N PHE A 23 4.09 -14.35 21.12
CA PHE A 23 2.83 -13.61 21.22
C PHE A 23 2.37 -13.21 19.82
N PHE A 24 1.20 -13.68 19.43
CA PHE A 24 0.57 -13.35 18.15
C PHE A 24 -0.83 -12.82 18.43
N SER A 25 -1.14 -11.67 17.89
CA SER A 25 -2.44 -11.04 18.04
C SER A 25 -2.85 -10.36 16.74
N LYS A 26 -4.09 -10.58 16.34
CA LYS A 26 -4.73 -9.87 15.24
C LYS A 26 -6.03 -9.28 15.75
N PHE A 27 -6.14 -7.97 15.66
CA PHE A 27 -7.30 -7.21 16.07
C PHE A 27 -7.83 -6.42 14.87
N ASN A 28 -9.14 -6.51 14.65
CA ASN A 28 -9.83 -5.75 13.60
C ASN A 28 -11.03 -5.06 14.24
N MET A 29 -11.17 -3.77 13.96
CA MET A 29 -12.28 -2.98 14.47
C MET A 29 -12.76 -1.99 13.40
N SER A 30 -14.06 -1.96 13.16
CA SER A 30 -14.69 -0.85 12.46
C SER A 30 -14.90 0.29 13.47
N LEU A 31 -14.25 1.44 13.22
CA LEU A 31 -14.35 2.63 14.07
C LEU A 31 -15.56 3.48 13.70
N LEU A 32 -15.89 3.47 12.40
CA LEU A 32 -17.02 4.20 11.84
C LEU A 32 -17.59 3.40 10.68
N GLU A 33 -18.89 3.20 10.69
CA GLU A 33 -19.62 2.50 9.63
C GLU A 33 -20.95 3.22 9.38
N GLU A 34 -20.88 4.30 8.61
CA GLU A 34 -22.03 5.04 8.14
C GLU A 34 -22.18 4.82 6.63
N GLU A 35 -23.32 5.18 6.04
CA GLU A 35 -23.61 4.96 4.62
C GLU A 35 -22.54 5.57 3.71
N GLU A 36 -22.01 6.74 4.06
CA GLU A 36 -21.06 7.49 3.26
C GLU A 36 -19.65 7.59 3.88
N LYS A 37 -19.45 7.08 5.10
CA LYS A 37 -18.16 7.17 5.81
C LYS A 37 -17.81 5.85 6.45
N LYS A 38 -16.60 5.41 6.20
CA LYS A 38 -16.06 4.17 6.79
C LYS A 38 -14.69 4.43 7.38
N SER A 39 -14.43 3.85 8.53
CA SER A 39 -13.10 3.86 9.13
C SER A 39 -12.81 2.52 9.80
N ASN A 40 -11.66 1.95 9.48
CA ASN A 40 -11.22 0.66 9.98
C ASN A 40 -9.86 0.77 10.64
N LEU A 41 -9.69 0.01 11.71
CA LEU A 41 -8.42 -0.18 12.38
C LEU A 41 -8.11 -1.67 12.45
N GLN A 42 -6.94 -2.06 11.94
CA GLN A 42 -6.40 -3.40 12.11
C GLN A 42 -5.05 -3.30 12.82
N ILE A 43 -4.82 -4.14 13.80
CA ILE A 43 -3.54 -4.27 14.50
C ILE A 43 -3.09 -5.72 14.38
N ASN A 44 -1.87 -5.93 13.92
CA ASN A 44 -1.21 -7.23 13.87
C ASN A 44 0.08 -7.17 14.68
N ILE A 45 0.24 -8.10 15.61
CA ILE A 45 1.43 -8.23 16.46
C ILE A 45 1.95 -9.65 16.35
N GLU A 46 3.20 -9.79 15.96
CA GLU A 46 3.91 -11.05 15.85
C GLU A 46 5.26 -10.93 16.56
N LYS A 47 5.40 -11.62 17.66
CA LYS A 47 6.63 -11.60 18.48
C LYS A 47 7.08 -12.97 18.89
N VAL A 48 8.37 -13.24 18.75
CA VAL A 48 9.02 -14.42 19.27
C VAL A 48 10.26 -14.04 20.10
N SER A 49 10.55 -14.79 21.13
CA SER A 49 11.72 -14.55 21.97
C SER A 49 13.02 -15.04 21.37
N ASN A 50 12.96 -15.85 20.31
CA ASN A 50 14.11 -16.46 19.65
C ASN A 50 13.77 -16.82 18.21
N ASP A 51 14.70 -16.62 17.30
CA ASP A 51 14.56 -16.75 15.85
C ASP A 51 14.14 -18.15 15.37
N THR A 52 14.54 -19.18 16.11
CA THR A 52 14.22 -20.56 15.78
C THR A 52 13.04 -21.13 16.58
N TYR A 53 12.41 -20.29 17.42
CA TYR A 53 11.41 -20.75 18.39
C TYR A 53 10.26 -21.50 17.72
N LEU A 54 9.63 -20.93 16.69
CA LEU A 54 8.49 -21.53 16.01
C LEU A 54 8.82 -22.90 15.42
N LYS A 55 10.00 -23.02 14.80
CA LYS A 55 10.46 -24.27 14.18
C LYS A 55 10.86 -25.34 15.20
N VAL A 56 11.57 -24.94 16.25
CA VAL A 56 12.07 -25.89 17.27
C VAL A 56 10.94 -26.50 18.10
N TYR A 57 9.93 -25.72 18.38
CA TYR A 57 8.79 -26.17 19.21
C TYR A 57 7.56 -26.56 18.37
N ASP A 58 7.71 -26.60 17.05
CA ASP A 58 6.65 -26.99 16.10
C ASP A 58 5.33 -26.25 16.33
N ILE A 59 5.44 -24.92 16.59
CA ILE A 59 4.29 -24.10 16.94
C ILE A 59 3.41 -23.88 15.69
N GLU A 60 2.20 -24.39 15.77
CA GLU A 60 1.14 -24.17 14.77
C GLU A 60 -0.09 -23.56 15.43
N SER A 61 -0.57 -22.47 14.86
CA SER A 61 -1.84 -21.87 15.25
C SER A 61 -2.47 -21.15 14.05
N SER A 62 -3.70 -20.73 14.19
CA SER A 62 -4.38 -19.90 13.17
C SER A 62 -3.69 -18.55 12.91
N LEU A 63 -2.80 -18.10 13.80
CA LEU A 63 -2.09 -16.84 13.71
C LEU A 63 -0.59 -17.00 13.47
N ALA A 64 -0.02 -18.16 13.79
CA ALA A 64 1.42 -18.44 13.70
C ALA A 64 1.70 -19.56 12.70
N ASP A 65 2.60 -19.29 11.76
CA ASP A 65 3.12 -20.26 10.81
C ASP A 65 4.59 -20.55 11.14
N LYS A 66 4.91 -21.80 11.46
CA LYS A 66 6.28 -22.25 11.78
C LYS A 66 7.28 -22.08 10.62
N SER A 67 6.78 -22.01 9.39
CA SER A 67 7.60 -21.77 8.18
C SER A 67 7.95 -20.29 7.99
N LYS A 68 7.22 -19.39 8.63
CA LYS A 68 7.38 -17.94 8.49
C LYS A 68 8.71 -17.48 9.06
N THR A 69 9.49 -16.80 8.26
CA THR A 69 10.77 -16.21 8.67
C THR A 69 10.67 -14.70 8.91
N ILE A 70 9.67 -14.03 8.36
CA ILE A 70 9.45 -12.60 8.52
C ILE A 70 8.21 -12.41 9.39
N LEU A 71 8.41 -11.80 10.56
CA LEU A 71 7.34 -11.39 11.47
C LEU A 71 6.92 -9.96 11.12
N GLU A 72 5.60 -9.75 11.01
CA GLU A 72 5.03 -8.46 10.65
C GLU A 72 4.24 -7.87 11.81
N ASN A 73 4.71 -6.72 12.32
CA ASN A 73 3.99 -5.93 13.29
C ASN A 73 3.47 -4.68 12.59
N LYS A 74 2.15 -4.51 12.52
CA LYS A 74 1.56 -3.36 11.83
C LYS A 74 0.31 -2.83 12.51
N ILE A 75 0.09 -1.56 12.31
CA ILE A 75 -1.19 -0.89 12.52
C ILE A 75 -1.68 -0.45 11.14
N ASP A 76 -2.86 -0.86 10.76
CA ASP A 76 -3.49 -0.47 9.50
C ASP A 76 -4.73 0.36 9.83
N PHE A 77 -4.67 1.64 9.52
CA PHE A 77 -5.77 2.57 9.70
C PHE A 77 -6.23 3.08 8.35
N SER A 78 -7.52 3.01 8.11
CA SER A 78 -8.14 3.61 6.93
C SER A 78 -9.37 4.43 7.30
N TYR A 79 -9.53 5.53 6.60
CA TYR A 79 -10.73 6.35 6.61
C TYR A 79 -11.15 6.67 5.19
N GLN A 80 -12.41 6.56 4.88
CA GLN A 80 -12.97 6.86 3.56
C GLN A 80 -14.31 7.56 3.69
N ASN A 81 -14.52 8.57 2.86
CA ASN A 81 -15.84 9.12 2.55
C ASN A 81 -15.99 9.25 1.02
N GLN A 82 -17.05 9.93 0.53
CA GLN A 82 -17.33 10.07 -0.91
C GLN A 82 -16.16 10.67 -1.71
N ASP A 83 -15.48 11.68 -1.14
CA ASP A 83 -14.49 12.50 -1.85
C ASP A 83 -13.07 12.36 -1.30
N PHE A 84 -12.88 11.58 -0.23
CA PHE A 84 -11.61 11.51 0.47
C PHE A 84 -11.31 10.11 0.99
N TYR A 85 -10.07 9.68 0.78
CA TYR A 85 -9.49 8.47 1.38
C TYR A 85 -8.18 8.80 2.08
N LEU A 86 -8.00 8.24 3.25
CA LEU A 86 -6.77 8.26 4.04
C LEU A 86 -6.42 6.83 4.45
N GLY A 87 -5.22 6.38 4.10
CA GLY A 87 -4.66 5.10 4.52
C GLY A 87 -3.30 5.30 5.19
N LEU A 88 -3.09 4.74 6.37
CA LEU A 88 -1.84 4.79 7.12
C LEU A 88 -1.53 3.39 7.67
N THR A 89 -0.36 2.84 7.31
CA THR A 89 0.01 1.46 7.68
C THR A 89 1.44 1.37 8.20
N PRO A 90 1.78 2.02 9.35
CA PRO A 90 3.09 1.83 9.97
C PRO A 90 3.34 0.35 10.26
N SER A 91 4.51 -0.13 9.85
CA SER A 91 4.88 -1.54 9.96
C SER A 91 6.32 -1.70 10.40
N VAL A 92 6.55 -2.73 11.19
CA VAL A 92 7.89 -3.20 11.56
C VAL A 92 7.99 -4.67 11.16
N PHE A 93 8.94 -4.97 10.29
CA PHE A 93 9.24 -6.33 9.89
C PHE A 93 10.49 -6.81 10.64
N GLU A 94 10.44 -8.04 11.17
CA GLU A 94 11.56 -8.71 11.79
C GLU A 94 11.87 -9.99 11.03
N ASP A 95 13.01 -10.02 10.31
CA ASP A 95 13.46 -11.19 9.58
C ASP A 95 14.32 -12.07 10.52
N THR A 96 13.73 -13.16 10.99
CA THR A 96 14.37 -14.11 11.91
C THR A 96 15.50 -14.91 11.27
N SER A 97 15.69 -14.85 9.97
CA SER A 97 16.81 -15.50 9.26
C SER A 97 18.09 -14.65 9.27
N LYS A 98 17.95 -13.35 9.57
CA LYS A 98 19.06 -12.39 9.60
C LYS A 98 19.58 -12.17 11.02
N LEU A 99 20.79 -11.64 11.15
CA LEU A 99 21.44 -11.38 12.43
C LEU A 99 21.58 -9.89 12.71
N GLY A 100 21.50 -9.54 14.00
CA GLY A 100 21.78 -8.20 14.49
C GLY A 100 20.86 -7.14 13.92
N HIS A 101 21.45 -6.05 13.46
CA HIS A 101 20.77 -4.88 12.93
C HIS A 101 20.14 -5.07 11.54
N LEU A 102 20.52 -6.11 10.81
CA LEU A 102 19.93 -6.45 9.52
C LEU A 102 18.52 -7.04 9.64
N LYS A 103 18.11 -7.37 10.85
CA LYS A 103 16.85 -8.04 11.16
C LYS A 103 15.61 -7.17 10.95
N HIS A 104 15.72 -5.88 11.22
CA HIS A 104 14.56 -5.01 11.30
C HIS A 104 14.44 -4.10 10.11
N GLU A 105 13.23 -3.97 9.63
CA GLU A 105 12.82 -2.99 8.63
C GLU A 105 11.60 -2.22 9.16
N TYR A 106 11.66 -0.91 9.08
CA TYR A 106 10.59 0.00 9.48
C TYR A 106 10.01 0.64 8.21
N LEU A 107 8.70 0.60 8.09
CA LEU A 107 7.98 1.13 6.93
C LEU A 107 6.81 1.99 7.40
N LEU A 108 6.71 3.22 6.90
CA LEU A 108 5.60 4.13 7.13
C LEU A 108 5.02 4.57 5.79
N PRO A 109 4.05 3.86 5.23
CA PRO A 109 3.28 4.30 4.08
C PRO A 109 2.08 5.14 4.54
N LEU A 110 1.85 6.25 3.84
CA LEU A 110 0.66 7.08 3.97
C LEU A 110 0.10 7.33 2.57
N THR A 111 -1.17 7.08 2.38
CA THR A 111 -1.91 7.35 1.14
C THR A 111 -3.05 8.32 1.43
N ILE A 112 -3.14 9.36 0.62
CA ILE A 112 -4.25 10.32 0.64
C ILE A 112 -4.78 10.41 -0.79
N GLU A 113 -6.08 10.22 -0.94
CA GLU A 113 -6.78 10.47 -2.20
C GLU A 113 -7.93 11.44 -1.94
N LYS A 114 -8.07 12.42 -2.80
CA LYS A 114 -9.11 13.45 -2.66
C LYS A 114 -9.62 13.89 -4.03
N ASN A 115 -10.93 13.89 -4.20
CA ASN A 115 -11.56 14.66 -5.27
C ASN A 115 -11.50 16.13 -4.92
N ILE A 116 -10.72 16.92 -5.66
CA ILE A 116 -10.53 18.36 -5.42
C ILE A 116 -11.75 19.13 -5.87
N PHE A 117 -12.26 18.79 -7.06
CA PHE A 117 -13.52 19.29 -7.54
C PHE A 117 -14.18 18.36 -8.58
N SER A 118 -15.49 18.41 -8.61
CA SER A 118 -16.35 17.87 -9.66
C SER A 118 -17.21 18.99 -10.19
N SER A 119 -17.13 19.28 -11.48
CA SER A 119 -17.82 20.41 -12.11
C SER A 119 -18.40 20.01 -13.45
N GLU A 120 -19.64 20.39 -13.70
CA GLU A 120 -20.28 20.20 -15.02
C GLU A 120 -19.55 20.95 -16.14
N LYS A 121 -18.87 22.02 -15.83
CA LYS A 121 -18.16 22.83 -16.82
C LYS A 121 -16.72 22.36 -17.03
N TYR A 122 -15.99 22.04 -15.96
CA TYR A 122 -14.55 21.78 -16.01
C TYR A 122 -14.16 20.31 -15.87
N GLY A 123 -15.12 19.44 -15.53
CA GLY A 123 -14.87 18.03 -15.28
C GLY A 123 -14.41 17.73 -13.85
N PHE A 124 -13.51 16.78 -13.70
CA PHE A 124 -13.07 16.23 -12.42
C PHE A 124 -11.57 16.46 -12.24
N LEU A 125 -11.17 16.82 -11.03
CA LEU A 125 -9.77 16.87 -10.63
C LEU A 125 -9.58 16.05 -9.36
N ASP A 126 -8.75 15.03 -9.45
CA ASP A 126 -8.38 14.15 -8.35
C ASP A 126 -6.92 14.35 -7.97
N LEU A 127 -6.66 14.34 -6.67
CA LEU A 127 -5.33 14.33 -6.08
C LEU A 127 -5.09 12.98 -5.41
N GLY A 128 -3.99 12.33 -5.76
CA GLY A 128 -3.44 11.20 -5.01
C GLY A 128 -2.06 11.57 -4.46
N SER A 129 -1.87 11.46 -3.16
CA SER A 129 -0.60 11.71 -2.48
C SER A 129 -0.15 10.47 -1.75
N ASN A 130 1.11 10.08 -1.95
CA ASN A 130 1.72 8.92 -1.32
C ASN A 130 3.04 9.32 -0.66
N LEU A 131 3.13 9.09 0.63
CA LEU A 131 4.37 9.17 1.39
C LEU A 131 4.82 7.76 1.75
N ARG A 132 6.09 7.45 1.55
CA ARG A 132 6.71 6.21 2.00
C ARG A 132 8.05 6.53 2.64
N VAL A 133 8.13 6.27 3.94
CA VAL A 133 9.37 6.31 4.70
C VAL A 133 9.78 4.88 4.99
N ARG A 134 11.01 4.50 4.63
CA ARG A 134 11.57 3.17 4.86
C ARG A 134 12.95 3.30 5.49
N ASN A 135 13.17 2.57 6.58
CA ASN A 135 14.47 2.45 7.23
C ASN A 135 14.80 0.94 7.35
N TYR A 136 15.94 0.52 6.83
CA TYR A 136 16.31 -0.89 6.72
C TYR A 136 17.84 -1.09 6.73
N GLU A 137 18.28 -2.29 6.99
CA GLU A 137 19.68 -2.72 6.91
C GLU A 137 20.67 -1.72 7.50
N THR A 138 20.49 -1.31 8.74
CA THR A 138 21.35 -0.36 9.45
C THR A 138 21.68 0.89 8.64
N ASN A 139 21.10 1.98 8.96
CA ASN A 139 21.34 3.31 8.36
C ASN A 139 20.96 3.48 6.88
N LYS A 140 20.33 2.50 6.23
CA LYS A 140 19.71 2.73 4.93
C LYS A 140 18.35 3.35 5.13
N GLN A 141 18.12 4.51 4.53
CA GLN A 141 16.84 5.21 4.60
C GLN A 141 16.39 5.65 3.22
N THR A 142 15.11 5.54 2.97
CA THR A 142 14.48 6.10 1.78
C THR A 142 13.18 6.81 2.15
N ASN A 143 13.05 8.06 1.71
CA ASN A 143 11.85 8.88 1.88
C ASN A 143 11.34 9.22 0.49
N ILE A 144 10.12 8.84 0.17
CA ILE A 144 9.51 9.11 -1.13
C ILE A 144 8.17 9.77 -0.90
N PHE A 145 7.98 10.94 -1.50
CA PHE A 145 6.71 11.65 -1.50
C PHE A 145 6.28 11.92 -2.94
N ALA A 146 5.19 11.30 -3.36
CA ALA A 146 4.66 11.41 -4.72
C ALA A 146 3.25 11.99 -4.70
N ASN A 147 2.99 12.96 -5.59
CA ASN A 147 1.66 13.47 -5.84
C ASN A 147 1.27 13.26 -7.29
N ASN A 148 0.03 12.88 -7.51
CA ASN A 148 -0.58 12.72 -8.80
C ASN A 148 -1.83 13.60 -8.87
N PHE A 149 -1.84 14.57 -9.78
CA PHE A 149 -3.01 15.34 -10.12
C PHE A 149 -3.57 14.81 -11.42
N ASN A 150 -4.77 14.27 -11.38
CA ASN A 150 -5.47 13.71 -12.53
C ASN A 150 -6.68 14.57 -12.84
N TRP A 151 -6.63 15.26 -13.96
CA TRP A 151 -7.75 16.00 -14.47
C TRP A 151 -8.39 15.29 -15.65
N LYS A 152 -9.72 15.28 -15.70
CA LYS A 152 -10.51 14.77 -16.82
C LYS A 152 -11.65 15.73 -17.09
N SER A 153 -11.72 16.26 -18.32
CA SER A 153 -12.84 17.10 -18.73
C SER A 153 -14.14 16.29 -18.79
N ASN A 154 -15.25 16.96 -18.75
CA ASN A 154 -16.51 16.34 -19.13
C ASN A 154 -16.44 15.87 -20.57
N LYS A 155 -17.23 14.87 -20.87
CA LYS A 155 -17.38 14.35 -22.21
C LYS A 155 -18.39 15.22 -22.99
N TRP A 156 -18.09 15.46 -24.25
CA TRP A 156 -19.03 16.09 -25.17
C TRP A 156 -19.17 15.29 -26.47
N LEU A 157 -20.33 15.30 -27.03
CA LEU A 157 -20.61 14.70 -28.32
C LEU A 157 -20.53 15.78 -29.38
N ASN A 158 -19.89 15.50 -30.51
CA ASN A 158 -19.99 16.34 -31.68
C ASN A 158 -21.20 15.93 -32.55
N SER A 159 -21.44 16.68 -33.64
CA SER A 159 -22.54 16.41 -34.59
C SER A 159 -22.47 15.05 -35.29
N LEU A 160 -21.31 14.40 -35.29
CA LEU A 160 -21.09 13.07 -35.87
C LEU A 160 -21.25 11.94 -34.83
N GLY A 161 -21.67 12.25 -33.60
CA GLY A 161 -21.82 11.26 -32.53
C GLY A 161 -20.48 10.79 -31.91
N VAL A 162 -19.38 11.50 -32.17
CA VAL A 162 -18.07 11.20 -31.54
C VAL A 162 -18.06 11.79 -30.13
N GLU A 163 -17.85 10.92 -29.13
CA GLU A 163 -17.59 11.31 -27.74
C GLU A 163 -16.17 11.79 -27.62
N ASN A 164 -15.96 12.99 -27.09
CA ASN A 164 -14.68 13.64 -26.94
C ASN A 164 -14.43 14.00 -25.49
N TYR A 165 -13.19 13.96 -25.02
CA TYR A 165 -12.77 14.47 -23.72
C TYR A 165 -11.26 14.67 -23.66
N PHE A 166 -10.80 15.51 -22.72
CA PHE A 166 -9.40 15.69 -22.40
C PHE A 166 -9.02 14.96 -21.10
N LYS A 167 -7.79 14.52 -20.99
CA LYS A 167 -7.16 14.11 -19.73
C LYS A 167 -5.85 14.85 -19.53
N GLY A 168 -5.62 15.35 -18.33
CA GLY A 168 -4.38 15.94 -17.89
C GLY A 168 -3.83 15.14 -16.71
N LEU A 169 -2.52 14.96 -16.69
CA LEU A 169 -1.78 14.35 -15.59
C LEU A 169 -0.61 15.24 -15.22
N ILE A 170 -0.46 15.55 -13.94
CA ILE A 170 0.77 16.10 -13.37
C ILE A 170 1.19 15.19 -12.24
N LYS A 171 2.41 14.67 -12.33
CA LYS A 171 3.01 13.83 -11.29
C LYS A 171 4.26 14.51 -10.77
N THR A 172 4.35 14.68 -9.44
CA THR A 172 5.57 15.11 -8.76
C THR A 172 6.07 13.97 -7.90
N VAL A 173 7.37 13.75 -7.90
CA VAL A 173 8.03 12.78 -7.02
C VAL A 173 9.22 13.47 -6.37
N ASN A 174 9.19 13.54 -5.05
CA ASN A 174 10.30 13.99 -4.24
C ASN A 174 10.83 12.78 -3.49
N TYR A 175 12.12 12.55 -3.59
CA TYR A 175 12.74 11.45 -2.89
C TYR A 175 14.09 11.84 -2.30
N GLU A 176 14.41 11.21 -1.21
CA GLU A 176 15.67 11.28 -0.51
C GLU A 176 16.09 9.85 -0.14
N ALA A 177 17.35 9.53 -0.35
CA ALA A 177 17.89 8.23 -0.05
C ALA A 177 19.27 8.39 0.63
N GLU A 178 19.50 7.62 1.67
CA GLU A 178 20.76 7.62 2.41
C GLU A 178 21.33 6.21 2.46
N ASN A 179 22.65 6.10 2.26
CA ASN A 179 23.42 4.87 2.38
C ASN A 179 22.90 3.70 1.51
N THR A 180 22.30 3.98 0.36
CA THR A 180 21.76 2.97 -0.56
C THR A 180 22.19 3.23 -1.99
N SER A 181 22.50 2.15 -2.71
CA SER A 181 22.82 2.19 -4.16
C SER A 181 21.58 2.02 -5.05
N GLU A 182 20.42 1.80 -4.48
CA GLU A 182 19.16 1.63 -5.24
C GLU A 182 18.72 2.94 -5.93
N TYR A 183 19.18 4.08 -5.42
CA TYR A 183 18.87 5.42 -5.94
C TYR A 183 20.11 6.14 -6.39
N LYS A 184 19.99 6.98 -7.41
CA LYS A 184 21.14 7.61 -8.10
C LYS A 184 21.99 8.54 -7.23
N ASN A 185 21.43 9.12 -6.17
CA ASN A 185 22.10 10.11 -5.31
C ASN A 185 21.62 10.01 -3.86
N ASP A 186 22.54 10.22 -2.93
CA ASP A 186 22.24 10.40 -1.49
C ASP A 186 21.75 11.84 -1.17
N LYS A 187 21.04 12.47 -2.09
CA LYS A 187 20.51 13.84 -1.93
C LYS A 187 19.03 13.86 -2.27
N THR A 188 18.35 14.85 -1.74
CA THR A 188 16.96 15.13 -2.10
C THR A 188 16.85 15.45 -3.59
N ASN A 189 15.98 14.72 -4.27
CA ASN A 189 15.70 14.88 -5.69
C ASN A 189 14.21 15.16 -5.88
N SER A 190 13.90 15.98 -6.88
CA SER A 190 12.54 16.31 -7.27
C SER A 190 12.35 16.10 -8.76
N GLU A 191 11.35 15.33 -9.13
CA GLU A 191 10.97 15.08 -10.52
C GLU A 191 9.53 15.51 -10.74
N ILE A 192 9.29 16.18 -11.88
CA ILE A 192 7.94 16.56 -12.32
C ILE A 192 7.72 15.99 -13.71
N LYS A 193 6.60 15.31 -13.90
CA LYS A 193 6.15 14.78 -15.19
C LYS A 193 4.73 15.25 -15.45
N SER A 194 4.45 15.65 -16.68
CA SER A 194 3.10 16.05 -17.07
C SER A 194 2.73 15.48 -18.44
N ALA A 195 1.46 15.23 -18.63
CA ALA A 195 0.90 14.81 -19.90
C ALA A 195 -0.49 15.41 -20.09
N LEU A 196 -0.82 15.77 -21.32
CA LEU A 196 -2.14 16.19 -21.72
C LEU A 196 -2.55 15.35 -22.94
N GLY A 197 -3.69 14.69 -22.86
CA GLY A 197 -4.23 13.86 -23.93
C GLY A 197 -5.62 14.31 -24.34
N TYR A 198 -5.90 14.24 -25.63
CA TYR A 198 -7.24 14.34 -26.21
C TYR A 198 -7.70 12.96 -26.64
N PHE A 199 -8.92 12.61 -26.30
CA PHE A 199 -9.50 11.30 -26.59
C PHE A 199 -10.78 11.50 -27.39
N ALA A 200 -10.89 10.74 -28.47
CA ALA A 200 -12.09 10.66 -29.30
C ALA A 200 -12.53 9.19 -29.36
N LYS A 201 -13.81 8.96 -29.20
CA LYS A 201 -14.43 7.63 -29.22
C LYS A 201 -15.70 7.68 -30.03
N LEU A 202 -15.80 6.84 -31.06
CA LEU A 202 -17.02 6.65 -31.85
C LEU A 202 -17.57 5.25 -31.54
N ALA A 203 -18.78 5.21 -30.98
CA ALA A 203 -19.46 3.95 -30.76
C ALA A 203 -20.37 3.66 -31.97
N LEU A 204 -20.05 2.62 -32.72
CA LEU A 204 -20.83 2.14 -33.84
C LEU A 204 -21.61 0.91 -33.38
N PHE A 205 -22.92 0.94 -33.63
CA PHE A 205 -23.84 -0.15 -33.34
C PHE A 205 -24.51 -0.63 -34.58
N LYS A 206 -24.61 -1.92 -34.74
CA LYS A 206 -25.43 -2.56 -35.77
C LYS A 206 -26.34 -3.59 -35.10
N GLU A 207 -27.62 -3.42 -35.24
CA GLU A 207 -28.62 -4.40 -34.83
C GLU A 207 -29.06 -5.20 -36.04
N ASP A 208 -28.93 -6.53 -35.96
CA ASP A 208 -29.48 -7.45 -36.93
C ASP A 208 -30.83 -7.95 -36.38
N ILE A 209 -31.93 -7.31 -36.83
CA ILE A 209 -33.26 -7.60 -36.33
C ILE A 209 -33.70 -9.03 -36.69
N ILE A 210 -33.22 -9.57 -37.81
CA ILE A 210 -33.62 -10.89 -38.30
C ILE A 210 -33.02 -11.99 -37.42
N ASN A 211 -31.74 -11.86 -37.11
CA ASN A 211 -31.00 -12.87 -36.31
C ASN A 211 -30.91 -12.53 -34.80
N LYS A 212 -31.51 -11.42 -34.37
CA LYS A 212 -31.44 -10.91 -32.98
C LYS A 212 -30.00 -10.74 -32.48
N ASN A 213 -29.07 -10.44 -33.38
CA ASN A 213 -27.68 -10.20 -33.02
C ASN A 213 -27.42 -8.71 -32.89
N PHE A 214 -26.62 -8.38 -31.87
CA PHE A 214 -26.16 -7.01 -31.61
C PHE A 214 -24.62 -6.95 -31.78
N TYR A 215 -24.19 -6.08 -32.69
CA TYR A 215 -22.75 -5.87 -32.93
C TYR A 215 -22.37 -4.47 -32.49
N SER A 216 -21.26 -4.37 -31.74
CA SER A 216 -20.68 -3.07 -31.35
C SER A 216 -19.21 -3.00 -31.73
N LEU A 217 -18.81 -1.88 -32.33
CA LEU A 217 -17.42 -1.53 -32.64
C LEU A 217 -17.15 -0.15 -32.07
N THR A 218 -16.12 -0.05 -31.24
CA THR A 218 -15.75 1.20 -30.58
C THR A 218 -14.27 1.53 -30.84
N PRO A 219 -13.94 2.15 -31.99
CA PRO A 219 -12.64 2.67 -32.24
C PRO A 219 -12.31 3.80 -31.23
N LYS A 220 -11.09 3.85 -30.75
CA LYS A 220 -10.57 4.86 -29.82
C LYS A 220 -9.25 5.40 -30.36
N VAL A 221 -9.08 6.69 -30.25
CA VAL A 221 -7.83 7.41 -30.54
C VAL A 221 -7.42 8.18 -29.29
#